data_71811bcb72fe0f72d8951c9434bd20a7
#
_entry.id   71811bcb72fe0f72d8951c9434bd20a7
#
_cell.length_a   1.000
_cell.length_b   1.000
_cell.length_c   1.000
_cell.angle_alpha   90.00
_cell.angle_beta   90.00
_cell.angle_gamma   90.00
#
_symmetry.space_group_name_H-M   'P 1'
#
loop_
_entity.id
_entity.type
_entity.pdbx_description
1 polymer ?
#
loop_
_entity_poly.entity_id
_entity_poly.type
_entity_poly.pdbx_seq_one_letter_code
_entity_poly.pdbx_strand_id
1 'polypeptide(L)'
;NYWVGHVNTSPTQSHLLTFCHEGPWNLVDNRIWGLDMNSGAVWQIRPRDEEGETVGHEYWHADGIHISYHGQKANGYKFFGKVRYDNSDRQEYAFPHVTGHIHSNDFGLIVGDGGKVVRLWRWNGDGFDGPKVLARHGSSMHIQQTHVHPRFSPDGAYVVYTSDVSGYGNVYRVAVAAFDSLPDAQD
;
A
#
# COMPACT_ATOMS: atom_id res chain seq x y z
N ASN A 1 -7.84 -18.08 15.30
CA ASN A 1 -7.47 -16.94 16.13
C ASN A 1 -7.35 -15.70 15.26
N TYR A 2 -7.99 -14.62 15.70
CA TYR A 2 -7.85 -13.29 15.11
C TYR A 2 -6.92 -12.47 15.99
N TRP A 3 -6.17 -11.58 15.36
CA TRP A 3 -5.36 -10.60 16.08
C TRP A 3 -5.46 -9.25 15.39
N VAL A 4 -5.04 -8.19 16.09
CA VAL A 4 -4.98 -6.84 15.57
C VAL A 4 -3.53 -6.52 15.22
N GLY A 5 -3.32 -5.99 14.02
CA GLY A 5 -2.00 -5.59 13.53
C GLY A 5 -2.08 -4.32 12.68
N HIS A 6 -0.94 -3.92 12.10
CA HIS A 6 -0.83 -2.81 11.16
C HIS A 6 -1.47 -1.50 11.67
N VAL A 7 -1.18 -1.13 12.92
CA VAL A 7 -1.69 0.12 13.49
C VAL A 7 -0.98 1.30 12.87
N ASN A 8 -1.72 2.18 12.19
CA ASN A 8 -1.21 3.38 11.54
C ASN A 8 -2.01 4.60 11.97
N THR A 9 -1.32 5.67 12.39
CA THR A 9 -1.95 6.95 12.72
C THR A 9 -2.12 7.81 11.47
N SER A 10 -3.20 8.59 11.41
CA SER A 10 -3.35 9.62 10.39
C SER A 10 -2.24 10.66 10.55
N PRO A 11 -1.57 11.09 9.45
CA PRO A 11 -0.51 12.08 9.52
C PRO A 11 -0.99 13.49 9.87
N THR A 12 -2.28 13.78 9.76
CA THR A 12 -2.84 15.13 10.03
C THR A 12 -3.89 15.15 11.13
N GLN A 13 -4.44 13.99 11.51
CA GLN A 13 -5.53 13.85 12.49
C GLN A 13 -5.07 12.92 13.62
N SER A 14 -4.39 13.46 14.63
CA SER A 14 -3.71 12.67 15.66
C SER A 14 -4.60 11.73 16.48
N HIS A 15 -5.93 11.92 16.45
CA HIS A 15 -6.90 11.07 17.13
C HIS A 15 -7.42 9.92 16.26
N LEU A 16 -7.15 9.93 14.94
CA LEU A 16 -7.58 8.89 14.04
C LEU A 16 -6.46 7.88 13.77
N LEU A 17 -6.78 6.62 13.84
CA LEU A 17 -5.89 5.55 13.41
C LEU A 17 -6.64 4.47 12.63
N THR A 18 -5.88 3.72 11.84
CA THR A 18 -6.33 2.49 11.23
C THR A 18 -5.66 1.30 11.88
N PHE A 19 -6.33 0.17 11.84
CA PHE A 19 -5.76 -1.11 12.23
C PHE A 19 -6.36 -2.23 11.38
N CYS A 20 -5.66 -3.36 11.36
CA CYS A 20 -6.13 -4.54 10.67
C CYS A 20 -6.64 -5.61 11.61
N HIS A 21 -7.76 -6.21 11.28
CA HIS A 21 -8.03 -7.57 11.71
C HIS A 21 -7.23 -8.54 10.85
N GLU A 22 -6.43 -9.35 11.49
CA GLU A 22 -5.60 -10.35 10.83
C GLU A 22 -5.99 -11.76 11.27
N GLY A 23 -5.68 -12.73 10.39
CA GLY A 23 -5.99 -14.14 10.58
C GLY A 23 -5.92 -14.88 9.24
N PRO A 24 -6.37 -16.13 9.20
CA PRO A 24 -6.55 -16.82 7.93
C PRO A 24 -7.51 -16.03 7.02
N TRP A 25 -7.11 -15.80 5.78
CA TRP A 25 -7.85 -14.95 4.84
C TRP A 25 -9.32 -15.33 4.65
N ASN A 26 -9.62 -16.62 4.70
CA ASN A 26 -10.99 -17.14 4.57
C ASN A 26 -11.86 -16.92 5.82
N LEU A 27 -11.26 -16.49 6.94
CA LEU A 27 -11.97 -16.27 8.20
C LEU A 27 -12.05 -14.79 8.58
N VAL A 28 -11.28 -13.92 7.92
CA VAL A 28 -11.30 -12.47 8.17
C VAL A 28 -12.29 -11.82 7.22
N ASP A 29 -13.47 -11.45 7.72
CA ASP A 29 -14.53 -10.84 6.89
C ASP A 29 -14.16 -9.43 6.44
N ASN A 30 -13.61 -8.62 7.35
CA ASN A 30 -13.22 -7.24 7.06
C ASN A 30 -11.86 -6.97 7.68
N ARG A 31 -10.92 -6.49 6.88
CA ARG A 31 -9.55 -6.28 7.33
C ARG A 31 -9.31 -4.87 7.85
N ILE A 32 -9.80 -3.83 7.17
CA ILE A 32 -9.43 -2.44 7.41
C ILE A 32 -10.44 -1.75 8.32
N TRP A 33 -9.98 -1.33 9.49
CA TRP A 33 -10.78 -0.71 10.52
C TRP A 33 -10.23 0.65 10.91
N GLY A 34 -11.12 1.54 11.31
CA GLY A 34 -10.81 2.84 11.90
C GLY A 34 -11.10 2.88 13.39
N LEU A 35 -10.36 3.70 14.10
CA LEU A 35 -10.60 4.04 15.51
C LEU A 35 -10.41 5.52 15.72
N ASP A 36 -11.36 6.17 16.36
CA ASP A 36 -11.23 7.50 16.93
C ASP A 36 -10.85 7.38 18.42
N MET A 37 -9.65 7.78 18.77
CA MET A 37 -9.12 7.68 20.14
C MET A 37 -9.80 8.63 21.11
N ASN A 38 -10.46 9.70 20.64
CA ASN A 38 -11.17 10.64 21.51
C ASN A 38 -12.52 10.08 21.95
N SER A 39 -13.24 9.47 21.04
CA SER A 39 -14.59 8.93 21.32
C SER A 39 -14.60 7.43 21.63
N GLY A 40 -13.54 6.71 21.26
CA GLY A 40 -13.49 5.24 21.31
C GLY A 40 -14.33 4.57 20.23
N ALA A 41 -14.86 5.33 19.27
CA ALA A 41 -15.64 4.77 18.16
C ALA A 41 -14.76 3.92 17.23
N VAL A 42 -15.28 2.76 16.84
CA VAL A 42 -14.63 1.82 15.91
C VAL A 42 -15.56 1.55 14.75
N TRP A 43 -15.03 1.54 13.52
CA TRP A 43 -15.82 1.29 12.31
C TRP A 43 -15.01 0.59 11.22
N GLN A 44 -15.72 0.00 10.27
CA GLN A 44 -15.11 -0.59 9.07
C GLN A 44 -14.83 0.51 8.04
N ILE A 45 -13.59 0.63 7.59
CA ILE A 45 -13.21 1.61 6.56
C ILE A 45 -13.47 1.04 5.16
N ARG A 46 -13.11 -0.22 4.92
CA ARG A 46 -13.33 -0.89 3.64
C ARG A 46 -13.90 -2.29 3.92
N PRO A 47 -15.23 -2.41 4.04
CA PRO A 47 -15.89 -3.71 4.11
C PRO A 47 -15.61 -4.54 2.85
N ARG A 48 -15.56 -5.85 2.98
CA ARG A 48 -15.49 -6.78 1.87
C ARG A 48 -16.81 -6.72 1.09
N ASP A 49 -16.74 -6.70 -0.25
CA ASP A 49 -17.92 -6.64 -1.11
C ASP A 49 -18.47 -8.04 -1.44
N GLU A 50 -17.60 -9.05 -1.46
CA GLU A 50 -17.95 -10.42 -1.82
C GLU A 50 -17.10 -11.44 -1.06
N GLU A 51 -17.61 -12.65 -0.94
CA GLU A 51 -16.85 -13.78 -0.39
C GLU A 51 -15.65 -14.09 -1.29
N GLY A 52 -14.48 -14.33 -0.67
CA GLY A 52 -13.23 -14.59 -1.39
C GLY A 52 -12.46 -13.34 -1.84
N GLU A 53 -13.05 -12.14 -1.70
CA GLU A 53 -12.30 -10.91 -1.92
C GLU A 53 -11.20 -10.74 -0.87
N THR A 54 -10.01 -10.30 -1.31
CA THR A 54 -8.89 -9.93 -0.43
C THR A 54 -8.58 -8.45 -0.58
N VAL A 55 -8.38 -7.75 0.55
CA VAL A 55 -8.01 -6.33 0.60
C VAL A 55 -6.95 -6.15 1.66
N GLY A 56 -5.87 -5.44 1.34
CA GLY A 56 -4.80 -5.24 2.31
C GLY A 56 -3.74 -4.24 1.87
N HIS A 57 -2.64 -4.20 2.64
CA HIS A 57 -1.55 -3.25 2.49
C HIS A 57 -2.04 -1.79 2.50
N GLU A 58 -2.95 -1.52 3.41
CA GLU A 58 -3.56 -0.22 3.61
C GLU A 58 -2.57 0.77 4.25
N TYR A 59 -2.69 2.02 3.83
CA TYR A 59 -1.89 3.12 4.37
C TYR A 59 -2.61 4.46 4.18
N TRP A 60 -2.29 5.43 5.03
CA TRP A 60 -2.79 6.78 4.92
C TRP A 60 -2.11 7.55 3.79
N HIS A 61 -2.87 8.34 3.05
CA HIS A 61 -2.32 9.41 2.23
C HIS A 61 -1.75 10.54 3.11
N ALA A 62 -0.92 11.39 2.50
CA ALA A 62 -0.33 12.54 3.18
C ALA A 62 -1.38 13.55 3.67
N ASP A 63 -2.57 13.56 3.10
CA ASP A 63 -3.69 14.40 3.53
C ASP A 63 -4.29 13.97 4.89
N GLY A 64 -4.01 12.74 5.33
CA GLY A 64 -4.52 12.18 6.58
C GLY A 64 -6.03 11.90 6.59
N ILE A 65 -6.65 11.89 5.42
CA ILE A 65 -8.10 11.71 5.22
C ILE A 65 -8.38 10.45 4.40
N HIS A 66 -7.59 10.21 3.36
CA HIS A 66 -7.73 9.05 2.50
C HIS A 66 -6.80 7.90 2.92
N ILE A 67 -7.29 6.71 2.72
CA ILE A 67 -6.55 5.45 2.89
C ILE A 67 -6.55 4.74 1.54
N SER A 68 -5.37 4.38 1.04
CA SER A 68 -5.25 3.49 -0.11
C SER A 68 -4.94 2.07 0.29
N TYR A 69 -5.30 1.17 -0.60
CA TYR A 69 -5.14 -0.28 -0.47
C TYR A 69 -5.12 -0.92 -1.84
N HIS A 70 -4.73 -2.17 -1.92
CA HIS A 70 -4.98 -3.00 -3.10
C HIS A 70 -5.69 -4.30 -2.71
N GLY A 71 -6.24 -4.96 -3.71
CA GLY A 71 -6.98 -6.19 -3.46
C GLY A 71 -7.19 -7.02 -4.72
N GLN A 72 -7.86 -8.14 -4.49
CA GLN A 72 -8.26 -9.04 -5.56
C GLN A 72 -9.64 -9.59 -5.26
N LYS A 73 -10.53 -9.55 -6.24
CA LYS A 73 -11.86 -10.17 -6.20
C LYS A 73 -11.78 -11.68 -6.39
N ALA A 74 -12.84 -12.40 -6.02
CA ALA A 74 -12.91 -13.85 -6.14
C ALA A 74 -12.67 -14.35 -7.58
N ASN A 75 -13.04 -13.58 -8.59
CA ASN A 75 -12.83 -13.88 -10.01
C ASN A 75 -11.41 -13.59 -10.52
N GLY A 76 -10.49 -13.15 -9.63
CA GLY A 76 -9.11 -12.82 -9.98
C GLY A 76 -8.89 -11.37 -10.42
N TYR A 77 -9.93 -10.54 -10.50
CA TYR A 77 -9.80 -9.12 -10.81
C TYR A 77 -9.01 -8.39 -9.72
N LYS A 78 -7.86 -7.83 -10.09
CA LYS A 78 -7.01 -7.06 -9.20
C LYS A 78 -7.31 -5.57 -9.31
N PHE A 79 -7.30 -4.89 -8.17
CA PHE A 79 -7.59 -3.46 -8.10
C PHE A 79 -6.67 -2.74 -7.12
N PHE A 80 -6.52 -1.46 -7.35
CA PHE A 80 -5.98 -0.48 -6.41
C PHE A 80 -7.05 0.56 -6.14
N GLY A 81 -7.22 0.94 -4.88
CA GLY A 81 -8.28 1.85 -4.48
C GLY A 81 -7.87 2.83 -3.40
N LYS A 82 -8.73 3.81 -3.21
CA LYS A 82 -8.73 4.73 -2.09
C LYS A 82 -10.14 4.88 -1.52
N VAL A 83 -10.21 5.23 -0.26
CA VAL A 83 -11.44 5.50 0.47
C VAL A 83 -11.16 6.56 1.54
N ARG A 84 -12.14 7.38 1.88
CA ARG A 84 -12.02 8.23 3.07
C ARG A 84 -12.10 7.40 4.34
N TYR A 85 -11.49 7.88 5.40
CA TYR A 85 -11.46 7.19 6.70
C TYR A 85 -12.85 6.82 7.25
N ASP A 86 -13.89 7.55 6.87
CA ASP A 86 -15.28 7.36 7.27
C ASP A 86 -16.08 6.41 6.34
N ASN A 87 -15.39 5.66 5.51
CA ASN A 87 -15.95 4.76 4.48
C ASN A 87 -16.76 5.47 3.39
N SER A 88 -16.56 6.75 3.17
CA SER A 88 -17.12 7.49 2.04
C SER A 88 -16.13 7.64 0.87
N ASP A 89 -16.60 8.09 -0.29
CA ASP A 89 -15.79 8.40 -1.48
C ASP A 89 -14.84 7.26 -1.89
N ARG A 90 -15.33 6.03 -1.89
CA ARG A 90 -14.55 4.87 -2.34
C ARG A 90 -14.39 4.86 -3.85
N GLN A 91 -13.17 4.74 -4.31
CA GLN A 91 -12.79 4.65 -5.72
C GLN A 91 -11.84 3.50 -5.91
N GLU A 92 -12.12 2.61 -6.85
CA GLU A 92 -11.33 1.41 -7.14
C GLU A 92 -11.16 1.25 -8.65
N TYR A 93 -9.94 0.98 -9.08
CA TYR A 93 -9.59 0.87 -10.49
C TYR A 93 -8.79 -0.40 -10.76
N ALA A 94 -8.89 -0.92 -11.98
CA ALA A 94 -8.11 -2.07 -12.41
C ALA A 94 -6.61 -1.86 -12.16
N PHE A 95 -5.99 -2.81 -11.49
CA PHE A 95 -4.56 -2.81 -11.20
C PHE A 95 -4.00 -4.23 -11.44
N PRO A 96 -3.83 -4.65 -12.69
CA PRO A 96 -3.49 -6.04 -13.03
C PRO A 96 -2.05 -6.43 -12.71
N HIS A 97 -1.32 -5.56 -12.03
CA HIS A 97 0.09 -5.74 -11.71
C HIS A 97 0.28 -6.63 -10.46
N VAL A 98 1.45 -7.26 -10.40
CA VAL A 98 1.87 -8.03 -9.24
C VAL A 98 2.81 -7.20 -8.41
N THR A 99 2.40 -6.90 -7.17
CA THR A 99 3.21 -6.24 -6.16
C THR A 99 2.87 -6.80 -4.79
N GLY A 100 3.86 -6.94 -3.91
CA GLY A 100 3.64 -7.34 -2.52
C GLY A 100 3.17 -6.14 -1.70
N HIS A 101 4.00 -5.12 -1.60
CA HIS A 101 3.76 -3.93 -0.80
C HIS A 101 3.66 -2.71 -1.70
N ILE A 102 2.78 -1.77 -1.34
CA ILE A 102 2.54 -0.54 -2.10
C ILE A 102 2.47 0.66 -1.17
N HIS A 103 2.72 1.84 -1.73
CA HIS A 103 2.54 3.11 -1.05
C HIS A 103 2.37 4.27 -2.05
N SER A 104 1.65 5.31 -1.62
CA SER A 104 1.60 6.62 -2.31
C SER A 104 1.33 7.73 -1.29
N ASN A 105 1.79 8.95 -1.58
CA ASN A 105 1.45 10.11 -0.75
C ASN A 105 0.07 10.67 -1.08
N ASP A 106 -0.32 10.48 -2.33
CA ASP A 106 -1.62 10.80 -2.90
C ASP A 106 -2.03 9.66 -3.85
N PHE A 107 -2.90 9.89 -4.77
CA PHE A 107 -3.28 8.87 -5.75
C PHE A 107 -2.49 8.95 -7.06
N GLY A 108 -1.64 9.98 -7.23
CA GLY A 108 -1.00 10.31 -8.49
C GLY A 108 0.18 9.40 -8.87
N LEU A 109 1.01 9.06 -7.88
CA LEU A 109 2.19 8.22 -8.09
C LEU A 109 2.23 7.12 -7.03
N ILE A 110 2.32 5.87 -7.48
CA ILE A 110 2.35 4.68 -6.63
C ILE A 110 3.75 4.07 -6.70
N VAL A 111 4.29 3.67 -5.56
CA VAL A 111 5.48 2.83 -5.48
C VAL A 111 5.12 1.45 -4.96
N GLY A 112 5.76 0.43 -5.47
CA GLY A 112 5.62 -0.94 -4.97
C GLY A 112 6.87 -1.77 -5.19
N ASP A 113 6.90 -2.94 -4.54
CA ASP A 113 7.90 -3.95 -4.80
C ASP A 113 7.36 -5.00 -5.78
N GLY A 114 8.25 -5.66 -6.48
CA GLY A 114 7.90 -6.75 -7.38
C GLY A 114 9.14 -7.31 -8.05
N GLY A 115 9.29 -8.63 -8.02
CA GLY A 115 10.53 -9.26 -8.44
C GLY A 115 11.71 -8.78 -7.58
N LYS A 116 12.72 -8.17 -8.21
CA LYS A 116 13.91 -7.64 -7.52
C LYS A 116 14.05 -6.13 -7.68
N VAL A 117 12.94 -5.43 -7.95
CA VAL A 117 12.94 -4.01 -8.26
C VAL A 117 11.87 -3.25 -7.47
N VAL A 118 12.18 -2.01 -7.17
CA VAL A 118 11.20 -1.00 -6.74
C VAL A 118 10.59 -0.43 -8.01
N ARG A 119 9.26 -0.48 -8.10
CA ARG A 119 8.46 -0.11 -9.27
C ARG A 119 7.64 1.13 -9.00
N LEU A 120 7.38 1.91 -10.05
CA LEU A 120 6.46 3.04 -10.01
C LEU A 120 5.32 2.85 -11.02
N TRP A 121 4.14 3.30 -10.63
CA TRP A 121 2.97 3.47 -11.50
C TRP A 121 2.44 4.88 -11.35
N ARG A 122 1.92 5.45 -12.42
CA ARG A 122 1.35 6.80 -12.44
C ARG A 122 -0.12 6.75 -12.82
N TRP A 123 -0.97 7.41 -12.04
CA TRP A 123 -2.36 7.63 -12.40
C TRP A 123 -2.47 8.55 -13.61
N ASN A 124 -3.23 8.16 -14.63
CA ASN A 124 -3.38 8.90 -15.88
C ASN A 124 -4.80 9.48 -16.09
N GLY A 125 -5.69 9.35 -15.08
CA GLY A 125 -7.06 9.80 -15.12
C GLY A 125 -8.09 8.68 -15.32
N ASP A 126 -7.67 7.51 -15.80
CA ASP A 126 -8.54 6.36 -16.08
C ASP A 126 -7.96 5.05 -15.56
N GLY A 127 -6.65 4.96 -15.47
CA GLY A 127 -5.91 3.80 -14.99
C GLY A 127 -4.49 4.16 -14.59
N PHE A 128 -3.59 3.17 -14.65
CA PHE A 128 -2.22 3.33 -14.20
C PHE A 128 -1.23 3.01 -15.32
N ASP A 129 -0.43 4.01 -15.68
CA ASP A 129 0.74 3.81 -16.54
C ASP A 129 1.85 3.09 -15.77
N GLY A 130 2.63 2.28 -16.44
CA GLY A 130 3.74 1.53 -15.85
C GLY A 130 3.51 0.02 -15.89
N PRO A 131 4.29 -0.77 -15.12
CA PRO A 131 5.28 -0.33 -14.15
C PRO A 131 6.58 0.17 -14.77
N LYS A 132 7.22 1.15 -14.12
CA LYS A 132 8.56 1.62 -14.40
C LYS A 132 9.54 1.18 -13.29
N VAL A 133 10.78 0.92 -13.63
CA VAL A 133 11.82 0.54 -12.66
C VAL A 133 12.46 1.79 -12.06
N LEU A 134 12.28 2.01 -10.76
CA LEU A 134 12.98 3.08 -10.05
C LEU A 134 14.36 2.63 -9.57
N ALA A 135 14.45 1.44 -8.99
CA ALA A 135 15.70 0.90 -8.47
C ALA A 135 15.68 -0.63 -8.39
N ARG A 136 16.86 -1.24 -8.33
CA ARG A 136 17.02 -2.64 -7.90
C ARG A 136 17.25 -2.66 -6.39
N HIS A 137 16.40 -3.36 -5.64
CA HIS A 137 16.52 -3.39 -4.18
C HIS A 137 17.52 -4.44 -3.69
N GLY A 138 17.74 -5.52 -4.44
CA GLY A 138 18.69 -6.59 -4.09
C GLY A 138 18.38 -7.36 -2.80
N SER A 139 17.24 -7.08 -2.16
CA SER A 139 16.85 -7.76 -0.93
C SER A 139 16.54 -9.23 -1.18
N SER A 140 16.90 -10.09 -0.20
CA SER A 140 16.58 -11.50 -0.23
C SER A 140 15.09 -11.78 -0.08
N MET A 141 14.34 -10.90 0.60
CA MET A 141 12.94 -11.10 0.97
C MET A 141 12.72 -12.39 1.82
N HIS A 142 13.77 -12.87 2.46
CA HIS A 142 13.79 -14.20 3.09
C HIS A 142 12.99 -14.26 4.40
N ILE A 143 13.02 -13.16 5.14
CA ILE A 143 12.27 -12.99 6.40
C ILE A 143 11.52 -11.65 6.38
N GLN A 144 10.51 -11.50 7.22
CA GLN A 144 9.67 -10.30 7.25
C GLN A 144 10.47 -8.99 7.39
N GLN A 145 11.55 -9.00 8.16
CA GLN A 145 12.41 -7.83 8.37
C GLN A 145 13.22 -7.42 7.13
N THR A 146 13.31 -8.29 6.12
CA THR A 146 14.00 -8.01 4.85
C THR A 146 13.03 -7.77 3.68
N HIS A 147 11.71 -7.75 3.95
CA HIS A 147 10.74 -7.31 2.96
C HIS A 147 10.98 -5.83 2.64
N VAL A 148 10.80 -5.47 1.38
CA VAL A 148 11.24 -4.18 0.85
C VAL A 148 10.41 -3.01 1.38
N HIS A 149 9.09 -3.17 1.47
CA HIS A 149 8.15 -2.16 1.98
C HIS A 149 8.47 -0.73 1.49
N PRO A 150 8.50 -0.47 0.19
CA PRO A 150 8.88 0.83 -0.34
C PRO A 150 7.85 1.89 0.04
N ARG A 151 8.32 3.06 0.49
CA ARG A 151 7.47 4.19 0.86
C ARG A 151 8.05 5.50 0.35
N PHE A 152 7.21 6.39 -0.12
CA PHE A 152 7.62 7.77 -0.42
C PHE A 152 7.98 8.51 0.87
N SER A 153 9.01 9.38 0.78
CA SER A 153 9.20 10.45 1.77
C SER A 153 8.01 11.42 1.72
N PRO A 154 7.75 12.16 2.83
CA PRO A 154 6.61 13.08 2.88
C PRO A 154 6.59 14.15 1.77
N ASP A 155 7.77 14.56 1.31
CA ASP A 155 7.94 15.52 0.20
C ASP A 155 7.90 14.86 -1.20
N GLY A 156 7.78 13.53 -1.26
CA GLY A 156 7.80 12.76 -2.50
C GLY A 156 9.15 12.71 -3.22
N ALA A 157 10.20 13.30 -2.65
CA ALA A 157 11.51 13.40 -3.31
C ALA A 157 12.28 12.07 -3.33
N TYR A 158 11.98 11.18 -2.40
CA TYR A 158 12.66 9.90 -2.26
C TYR A 158 11.66 8.76 -2.06
N VAL A 159 12.10 7.56 -2.43
CA VAL A 159 11.54 6.30 -1.94
C VAL A 159 12.52 5.70 -0.95
N VAL A 160 12.01 5.37 0.23
CA VAL A 160 12.74 4.67 1.30
C VAL A 160 12.30 3.21 1.29
N TYR A 161 13.22 2.28 1.45
CA TYR A 161 12.93 0.86 1.43
C TYR A 161 13.95 0.05 2.25
N THR A 162 13.59 -1.16 2.64
CA THR A 162 14.50 -2.08 3.32
C THR A 162 15.20 -3.00 2.33
N SER A 163 16.45 -3.32 2.59
CA SER A 163 17.19 -4.37 1.89
C SER A 163 18.30 -4.94 2.77
N ASP A 164 18.59 -6.22 2.57
CA ASP A 164 19.72 -6.93 3.17
C ASP A 164 20.89 -7.16 2.19
N VAL A 165 20.91 -6.42 1.08
CA VAL A 165 21.95 -6.53 0.03
C VAL A 165 23.38 -6.35 0.56
N SER A 166 23.56 -5.64 1.68
CA SER A 166 24.85 -5.46 2.36
C SER A 166 25.15 -6.51 3.44
N GLY A 167 24.34 -7.57 3.54
CA GLY A 167 24.46 -8.63 4.54
C GLY A 167 23.59 -8.46 5.78
N TYR A 168 22.99 -7.27 5.97
CA TYR A 168 22.07 -6.96 7.05
C TYR A 168 20.84 -6.20 6.51
N GLY A 169 19.71 -6.31 7.18
CA GLY A 169 18.54 -5.50 6.91
C GLY A 169 18.82 -4.02 7.23
N ASN A 170 19.02 -3.21 6.21
CA ASN A 170 19.28 -1.78 6.30
C ASN A 170 18.19 -0.99 5.58
N VAL A 171 18.06 0.29 5.95
CA VAL A 171 17.18 1.24 5.26
C VAL A 171 17.98 1.95 4.17
N TYR A 172 17.44 1.91 2.97
CA TYR A 172 17.99 2.56 1.77
C TYR A 172 17.03 3.64 1.29
N ARG A 173 17.54 4.59 0.53
CA ARG A 173 16.72 5.56 -0.20
C ARG A 173 17.22 5.72 -1.62
N VAL A 174 16.29 6.02 -2.52
CA VAL A 174 16.56 6.39 -3.92
C VAL A 174 15.77 7.65 -4.25
N ALA A 175 16.36 8.58 -4.97
CA ALA A 175 15.64 9.77 -5.45
C ALA A 175 14.59 9.36 -6.49
N VAL A 176 13.43 9.98 -6.41
CA VAL A 176 12.36 9.78 -7.39
C VAL A 176 12.73 10.52 -8.67
N ALA A 177 13.01 9.77 -9.73
CA ALA A 177 13.26 10.32 -11.05
C ALA A 177 11.95 10.59 -11.79
N ALA A 178 12.01 11.43 -12.83
CA ALA A 178 10.85 11.68 -13.69
C ALA A 178 10.34 10.36 -14.30
N PHE A 179 9.05 10.07 -14.12
CA PHE A 179 8.43 8.80 -14.48
C PHE A 179 8.74 8.36 -15.92
N ASP A 180 8.63 9.30 -16.87
CA ASP A 180 8.82 9.01 -18.29
C ASP A 180 10.29 8.77 -18.68
N SER A 181 11.25 9.11 -17.79
CA SER A 181 12.68 8.82 -17.99
C SER A 181 13.10 7.43 -17.51
N LEU A 182 12.23 6.73 -16.78
CA LEU A 182 12.53 5.43 -16.20
C LEU A 182 12.30 4.30 -17.22
N PRO A 183 13.12 3.23 -17.15
CA PRO A 183 12.91 2.06 -18.00
C PRO A 183 11.65 1.30 -17.59
N ASP A 184 11.01 0.66 -18.57
CA ASP A 184 9.88 -0.23 -18.31
C ASP A 184 10.32 -1.45 -17.47
N ALA A 185 9.50 -1.81 -16.50
CA ALA A 185 9.67 -3.07 -15.79
C ALA A 185 9.09 -4.20 -16.66
N GLN A 186 9.82 -5.31 -16.73
CA GLN A 186 9.27 -6.56 -17.25
C GLN A 186 8.51 -7.25 -16.11
N ASP A 187 7.29 -7.70 -16.39
CA ASP A 187 6.49 -8.52 -15.50
C ASP A 187 6.97 -9.95 -15.45
#